data_3039ff54e2acfe1fc507ff07ef9d8dd7
#
_entry.id   3039ff54e2acfe1fc507ff07ef9d8dd7
#
_cell.length_a   1.000
_cell.length_b   1.000
_cell.length_c   1.000
_cell.angle_alpha   90.00
_cell.angle_beta   90.00
_cell.angle_gamma   90.00
#
_symmetry.space_group_name_H-M   'P 1'
#
loop_
_entity.id
_entity.type
_entity.pdbx_description
1 polymer ?
#
loop_
_entity_poly.entity_id
_entity_poly.type
_entity_poly.pdbx_seq_one_letter_code
_entity_poly.pdbx_strand_id
1 'polypeptide(L)'
;MEAVLFLIGGRLYTWIEILWRGRTHWTMFILGGLCFVIMGLLNEYTFPWHWCLFRQSLVSACIITTFEFLTGCVVNIWLKWQVWDYSNLPFNLLGQICLYYFLLWIPLSAMGIVIDDWIRYLAYIALHRFFPKMQKRERPRYRLV
;
A
#
# COMPACT_ATOMS: atom_id res chain seq x y z
N MET A 1 -2.76 14.97 -6.86
CA MET A 1 -1.76 13.90 -6.83
C MET A 1 -2.37 12.62 -6.25
N GLU A 2 -3.01 12.68 -5.10
CA GLU A 2 -3.53 11.51 -4.37
C GLU A 2 -4.51 10.65 -5.18
N ALA A 3 -5.39 11.26 -5.99
CA ALA A 3 -6.31 10.50 -6.86
C ALA A 3 -5.57 9.64 -7.91
N VAL A 4 -4.46 10.17 -8.46
CA VAL A 4 -3.63 9.42 -9.41
C VAL A 4 -2.92 8.26 -8.71
N LEU A 5 -2.37 8.51 -7.52
CA LEU A 5 -1.71 7.49 -6.70
C LEU A 5 -2.70 6.40 -6.26
N PHE A 6 -3.93 6.77 -5.90
CA PHE A 6 -5.00 5.82 -5.61
C PHE A 6 -5.26 4.88 -6.80
N LEU A 7 -5.39 5.43 -8.01
CA LEU A 7 -5.62 4.62 -9.21
C LEU A 7 -4.44 3.70 -9.51
N ILE A 8 -3.21 4.20 -9.37
CA ILE A 8 -2.00 3.41 -9.57
C ILE A 8 -1.92 2.29 -8.53
N GLY A 9 -2.09 2.60 -7.25
CA GLY A 9 -2.05 1.62 -6.16
C GLY A 9 -3.11 0.54 -6.31
N GLY A 10 -4.35 0.93 -6.63
CA GLY A 10 -5.44 0.00 -6.90
C GLY A 10 -5.14 -0.93 -8.07
N ARG A 11 -4.56 -0.42 -9.17
CA ARG A 11 -4.14 -1.23 -10.31
C ARG A 11 -3.00 -2.18 -9.97
N LEU A 12 -1.97 -1.70 -9.30
CA LEU A 12 -0.84 -2.53 -8.88
C LEU A 12 -1.31 -3.67 -7.99
N TYR A 13 -2.20 -3.37 -7.02
CA TYR A 13 -2.75 -4.38 -6.13
C TYR A 13 -3.55 -5.45 -6.90
N THR A 14 -4.47 -5.03 -7.79
CA THR A 14 -5.27 -5.97 -8.59
C THR A 14 -4.40 -6.83 -9.51
N TRP A 15 -3.33 -6.30 -10.06
CA TRP A 15 -2.36 -7.08 -10.85
C TRP A 15 -1.63 -8.14 -10.01
N ILE A 16 -1.17 -7.75 -8.82
CA ILE A 16 -0.54 -8.71 -7.88
C ILE A 16 -1.53 -9.82 -7.53
N GLU A 17 -2.79 -9.50 -7.23
CA GLU A 17 -3.82 -10.51 -6.94
C GLU A 17 -4.11 -11.45 -8.12
N ILE A 18 -4.23 -10.90 -9.32
CA ILE A 18 -4.47 -11.74 -10.53
C ILE A 18 -3.29 -12.67 -10.77
N LEU A 19 -2.06 -12.19 -10.63
CA LEU A 19 -0.86 -13.01 -10.80
C LEU A 19 -0.74 -14.08 -9.72
N TRP A 20 -1.16 -13.79 -8.48
CA TRP A 20 -1.02 -14.69 -7.34
C TRP A 20 -2.18 -15.68 -7.21
N ARG A 21 -3.42 -15.22 -7.39
CA ARG A 21 -4.65 -16.00 -7.15
C ARG A 21 -5.47 -16.26 -8.41
N GLY A 22 -5.08 -15.72 -9.55
CA GLY A 22 -5.81 -15.81 -10.82
C GLY A 22 -7.14 -15.05 -10.86
N ARG A 23 -7.51 -14.36 -9.78
CA ARG A 23 -8.77 -13.58 -9.66
C ARG A 23 -8.60 -12.40 -8.73
N THR A 24 -9.42 -11.37 -8.93
CA THR A 24 -9.52 -10.20 -8.06
C THR A 24 -10.98 -9.76 -7.94
N HIS A 25 -11.26 -8.86 -7.01
CA HIS A 25 -12.57 -8.25 -6.81
C HIS A 25 -12.41 -6.73 -6.77
N TRP A 26 -13.42 -5.98 -7.20
CA TRP A 26 -13.36 -4.51 -7.26
C TRP A 26 -13.06 -3.86 -5.89
N THR A 27 -13.49 -4.48 -4.79
CA THR A 27 -13.16 -4.01 -3.43
C THR A 27 -11.66 -4.00 -3.16
N MET A 28 -10.92 -4.92 -3.78
CA MET A 28 -9.46 -5.02 -3.63
C MET A 28 -8.75 -3.90 -4.36
N PHE A 29 -9.33 -3.41 -5.46
CA PHE A 29 -8.85 -2.18 -6.13
C PHE A 29 -8.96 -0.97 -5.18
N ILE A 30 -10.11 -0.83 -4.50
CA ILE A 30 -10.32 0.26 -3.55
C ILE A 30 -9.37 0.13 -2.36
N LEU A 31 -9.28 -1.06 -1.78
CA LEU A 31 -8.40 -1.35 -0.64
C LEU A 31 -6.93 -1.06 -1.00
N GLY A 32 -6.45 -1.58 -2.12
CA GLY A 32 -5.08 -1.37 -2.60
C GLY A 32 -4.77 0.09 -2.87
N GLY A 33 -5.69 0.81 -3.51
CA GLY A 33 -5.56 2.25 -3.76
C GLY A 33 -5.50 3.07 -2.47
N LEU A 34 -6.37 2.76 -1.51
CA LEU A 34 -6.40 3.41 -0.20
C LEU A 34 -5.10 3.16 0.58
N CYS A 35 -4.67 1.91 0.66
CA CYS A 35 -3.42 1.53 1.33
C CYS A 35 -2.21 2.23 0.71
N PHE A 36 -2.14 2.29 -0.63
CA PHE A 36 -1.05 2.95 -1.33
C PHE A 36 -0.97 4.44 -1.03
N VAL A 37 -2.11 5.15 -1.05
CA VAL A 37 -2.17 6.57 -0.68
C VAL A 37 -1.78 6.79 0.78
N ILE A 38 -2.28 5.95 1.71
CA ILE A 38 -1.97 6.08 3.14
C ILE A 38 -0.47 5.87 3.38
N MET A 39 0.15 4.87 2.75
CA MET A 39 1.61 4.65 2.83
C MET A 39 2.39 5.89 2.37
N GLY A 40 2.01 6.49 1.23
CA GLY A 40 2.63 7.70 0.72
C GLY A 40 2.46 8.89 1.66
N LEU A 41 1.26 9.10 2.21
CA LEU A 41 1.00 10.18 3.17
C LEU A 41 1.77 10.00 4.47
N LEU A 42 1.93 8.78 4.97
CA LEU A 42 2.75 8.49 6.15
C LEU A 42 4.19 8.89 5.92
N ASN A 43 4.76 8.53 4.77
CA ASN A 43 6.12 8.87 4.41
C ASN A 43 6.31 10.39 4.24
N GLU A 44 5.34 11.08 3.67
CA GLU A 44 5.41 12.53 3.44
C GLU A 44 5.26 13.36 4.73
N TYR A 45 4.38 12.98 5.64
CA TYR A 45 3.97 13.83 6.76
C TYR A 45 4.35 13.31 8.14
N THR A 46 4.44 12.00 8.32
CA THR A 46 4.59 11.40 9.66
C THR A 46 5.99 10.88 9.91
N PHE A 47 6.63 10.28 8.92
CA PHE A 47 7.95 9.71 9.07
C PHE A 47 9.00 10.57 8.36
N PRO A 48 9.86 11.25 9.11
CA PRO A 48 10.96 11.98 8.52
C PRO A 48 11.84 11.04 7.67
N TRP A 49 12.42 11.54 6.61
CA TRP A 49 13.30 10.84 5.66
C TRP A 49 14.48 10.08 6.29
N HIS A 50 14.79 10.32 7.57
CA HIS A 50 15.83 9.62 8.32
C HIS A 50 15.37 8.30 8.95
N TRP A 51 14.06 7.97 8.91
CA TRP A 51 13.61 6.65 9.33
C TRP A 51 14.05 5.60 8.32
N CYS A 52 14.58 4.47 8.81
CA CYS A 52 14.96 3.39 7.91
C CYS A 52 13.73 2.80 7.20
N LEU A 53 13.93 2.38 5.96
CA LEU A 53 12.87 1.83 5.11
C LEU A 53 12.17 0.63 5.78
N PHE A 54 12.92 -0.19 6.51
CA PHE A 54 12.35 -1.33 7.23
C PHE A 54 11.29 -0.92 8.27
N ARG A 55 11.56 0.11 9.07
CA ARG A 55 10.59 0.61 10.07
C ARG A 55 9.34 1.17 9.40
N GLN A 56 9.50 1.94 8.34
CA GLN A 56 8.38 2.47 7.55
C GLN A 56 7.54 1.33 6.97
N SER A 57 8.18 0.30 6.41
CA SER A 57 7.52 -0.87 5.84
C SER A 57 6.77 -1.68 6.89
N LEU A 58 7.34 -1.83 8.09
CA LEU A 58 6.69 -2.55 9.18
C LEU A 58 5.41 -1.83 9.64
N VAL A 59 5.47 -0.51 9.83
CA VAL A 59 4.28 0.29 10.19
C VAL A 59 3.23 0.22 9.07
N SER A 60 3.65 0.33 7.83
CA SER A 60 2.76 0.20 6.67
C SER A 60 2.10 -1.18 6.60
N ALA A 61 2.85 -2.25 6.85
CA ALA A 61 2.30 -3.61 6.91
C ALA A 61 1.24 -3.77 8.02
N CYS A 62 1.46 -3.18 9.20
CA CYS A 62 0.46 -3.15 10.26
C CYS A 62 -0.82 -2.44 9.83
N ILE A 63 -0.70 -1.30 9.15
CA ILE A 63 -1.83 -0.54 8.65
C ILE A 63 -2.58 -1.32 7.57
N ILE A 64 -1.87 -1.88 6.57
CA ILE A 64 -2.48 -2.69 5.51
C ILE A 64 -3.25 -3.86 6.12
N THR A 65 -2.63 -4.61 7.04
CA THR A 65 -3.27 -5.75 7.70
C THR A 65 -4.51 -5.34 8.48
N THR A 66 -4.49 -4.16 9.12
CA THR A 66 -5.68 -3.62 9.80
C THR A 66 -6.80 -3.32 8.81
N PHE A 67 -6.50 -2.65 7.70
CA PHE A 67 -7.50 -2.37 6.66
C PHE A 67 -7.99 -3.64 5.97
N GLU A 68 -7.11 -4.62 5.73
CA GLU A 68 -7.47 -5.94 5.21
C GLU A 68 -8.45 -6.65 6.15
N PHE A 69 -8.16 -6.64 7.47
CA PHE A 69 -9.05 -7.22 8.47
C PHE A 69 -10.43 -6.54 8.49
N LEU A 70 -10.47 -5.20 8.55
CA LEU A 70 -11.73 -4.45 8.56
C LEU A 70 -12.55 -4.68 7.28
N THR A 71 -11.88 -4.64 6.12
CA THR A 71 -12.52 -4.93 4.83
C THR A 71 -13.04 -6.36 4.80
N GLY A 72 -12.25 -7.33 5.27
CA GLY A 72 -12.64 -8.74 5.34
C GLY A 72 -13.85 -8.98 6.24
N CYS A 73 -13.91 -8.31 7.40
CA CYS A 73 -15.10 -8.38 8.27
C CYS A 73 -16.35 -7.88 7.54
N VAL A 74 -16.24 -6.82 6.75
CA VAL A 74 -17.37 -6.29 5.98
C VAL A 74 -17.73 -7.20 4.80
N VAL A 75 -16.77 -7.49 3.90
CA VAL A 75 -17.09 -8.14 2.62
C VAL A 75 -17.26 -9.64 2.75
N ASN A 76 -16.51 -10.31 3.62
CA ASN A 76 -16.53 -11.77 3.74
C ASN A 76 -17.47 -12.24 4.87
N ILE A 77 -17.46 -11.61 6.04
CA ILE A 77 -18.26 -12.04 7.19
C ILE A 77 -19.67 -11.46 7.12
N TRP A 78 -19.81 -10.14 6.97
CA TRP A 78 -21.12 -9.48 6.98
C TRP A 78 -21.86 -9.66 5.65
N LEU A 79 -21.22 -9.29 4.52
CA LEU A 79 -21.85 -9.36 3.19
C LEU A 79 -21.77 -10.78 2.56
N LYS A 80 -20.97 -11.69 3.14
CA LYS A 80 -20.78 -13.09 2.67
C LYS A 80 -20.34 -13.21 1.21
N TRP A 81 -19.57 -12.23 0.71
CA TRP A 81 -19.11 -12.23 -0.68
C TRP A 81 -17.96 -13.21 -0.95
N GLN A 82 -17.31 -13.74 0.10
CA GLN A 82 -16.24 -14.73 0.00
C GLN A 82 -15.11 -14.31 -0.96
N VAL A 83 -14.71 -13.05 -0.87
CA VAL A 83 -13.65 -12.49 -1.74
C VAL A 83 -12.32 -13.19 -1.49
N TRP A 84 -11.99 -13.49 -0.21
CA TRP A 84 -10.88 -14.33 0.21
C TRP A 84 -11.19 -15.04 1.52
N ASP A 85 -10.44 -16.11 1.80
CA ASP A 85 -10.51 -16.87 3.04
C ASP A 85 -9.15 -17.46 3.39
N TYR A 86 -8.62 -17.13 4.54
CA TYR A 86 -7.35 -17.61 5.09
C TYR A 86 -7.54 -18.62 6.22
N SER A 87 -8.74 -19.17 6.41
CA SER A 87 -9.05 -20.11 7.51
C SER A 87 -8.14 -21.32 7.53
N ASN A 88 -7.64 -21.74 6.37
CA ASN A 88 -6.74 -22.89 6.22
C ASN A 88 -5.26 -22.56 6.51
N LEU A 89 -4.92 -21.29 6.76
CA LEU A 89 -3.56 -20.88 7.03
C LEU A 89 -3.31 -20.75 8.54
N PRO A 90 -2.11 -21.10 9.03
CA PRO A 90 -1.79 -20.99 10.43
C PRO A 90 -1.75 -19.51 10.88
N PHE A 91 -2.05 -19.28 12.17
CA PHE A 91 -2.09 -17.95 12.76
C PHE A 91 -3.01 -16.98 12.02
N ASN A 92 -4.14 -17.47 11.53
CA ASN A 92 -5.18 -16.60 10.98
C ASN A 92 -6.07 -16.03 12.09
N LEU A 93 -6.66 -14.88 11.81
CA LEU A 93 -7.69 -14.26 12.65
C LEU A 93 -8.99 -14.20 11.85
N LEU A 94 -9.99 -14.99 12.27
CA LEU A 94 -11.30 -15.12 11.63
C LEU A 94 -11.24 -15.41 10.11
N GLY A 95 -10.14 -16.01 9.61
CA GLY A 95 -9.92 -16.25 8.19
C GLY A 95 -9.70 -14.99 7.35
N GLN A 96 -9.62 -13.80 7.96
CA GLN A 96 -9.53 -12.53 7.23
C GLN A 96 -8.10 -12.05 7.06
N ILE A 97 -7.23 -12.30 8.04
CA ILE A 97 -5.79 -12.01 8.01
C ILE A 97 -5.02 -13.21 8.53
N CYS A 98 -3.74 -13.32 8.19
CA CYS A 98 -2.85 -14.32 8.77
C CYS A 98 -1.40 -13.84 8.80
N LEU A 99 -0.57 -14.48 9.63
CA LEU A 99 0.84 -14.13 9.80
C LEU A 99 1.63 -14.19 8.48
N TYR A 100 1.34 -15.19 7.63
CA TYR A 100 2.02 -15.35 6.34
C TYR A 100 1.87 -14.11 5.45
N TYR A 101 0.63 -13.62 5.26
CA TYR A 101 0.39 -12.43 4.46
C TYR A 101 0.88 -11.16 5.14
N PHE A 102 0.79 -11.06 6.48
CA PHE A 102 1.41 -9.94 7.21
C PHE A 102 2.92 -9.82 6.90
N LEU A 103 3.67 -10.94 6.92
CA LEU A 103 5.09 -10.94 6.59
C LEU A 103 5.36 -10.57 5.12
N LEU A 104 4.47 -10.95 4.19
CA LEU A 104 4.56 -10.54 2.79
C LEU A 104 4.28 -9.04 2.59
N TRP A 105 3.42 -8.45 3.43
CA TRP A 105 3.15 -7.01 3.37
C TRP A 105 4.38 -6.15 3.68
N ILE A 106 5.35 -6.64 4.45
CA ILE A 106 6.57 -5.87 4.77
C ILE A 106 7.38 -5.53 3.51
N PRO A 107 7.87 -6.50 2.71
CA PRO A 107 8.61 -6.18 1.48
C PRO A 107 7.74 -5.49 0.43
N LEU A 108 6.45 -5.83 0.32
CA LEU A 108 5.53 -5.16 -0.59
C LEU A 108 5.32 -3.69 -0.21
N SER A 109 5.26 -3.38 1.08
CA SER A 109 5.21 -1.99 1.57
C SER A 109 6.49 -1.22 1.25
N ALA A 110 7.67 -1.85 1.39
CA ALA A 110 8.93 -1.23 0.99
C ALA A 110 8.93 -0.85 -0.49
N MET A 111 8.49 -1.76 -1.35
CA MET A 111 8.34 -1.49 -2.78
C MET A 111 7.31 -0.37 -3.04
N GLY A 112 6.17 -0.41 -2.37
CA GLY A 112 5.12 0.61 -2.49
C GLY A 112 5.60 2.00 -2.11
N ILE A 113 6.32 2.15 -1.00
CA ILE A 113 6.92 3.42 -0.55
C ILE A 113 7.89 3.95 -1.61
N VAL A 114 8.80 3.11 -2.11
CA VAL A 114 9.77 3.50 -3.13
C VAL A 114 9.06 3.96 -4.41
N ILE A 115 8.04 3.22 -4.86
CA ILE A 115 7.27 3.58 -6.07
C ILE A 115 6.53 4.91 -5.86
N ASP A 116 5.85 5.12 -4.74
CA ASP A 116 5.15 6.37 -4.42
C ASP A 116 6.09 7.57 -4.45
N ASP A 117 7.23 7.47 -3.77
CA ASP A 117 8.24 8.53 -3.72
C ASP A 117 8.77 8.91 -5.11
N TRP A 118 9.07 7.91 -5.93
CA TRP A 118 9.56 8.15 -7.29
C TRP A 118 8.48 8.76 -8.19
N ILE A 119 7.22 8.32 -8.07
CA ILE A 119 6.11 8.93 -8.82
C ILE A 119 5.97 10.39 -8.45
N ARG A 120 5.96 10.72 -7.14
CA ARG A 120 5.88 12.10 -6.66
C ARG A 120 7.07 12.95 -7.12
N TYR A 121 8.27 12.40 -7.09
CA TYR A 121 9.47 13.09 -7.54
C TYR A 121 9.45 13.36 -9.04
N LEU A 122 9.11 12.37 -9.87
CA LEU A 122 9.00 12.53 -11.32
C LEU A 122 7.89 13.51 -11.71
N ALA A 123 6.76 13.45 -11.03
CA ALA A 123 5.68 14.41 -11.21
C ALA A 123 6.13 15.83 -10.85
N TYR A 124 6.90 15.99 -9.76
CA TYR A 124 7.50 17.27 -9.41
C TYR A 124 8.41 17.80 -10.53
N ILE A 125 9.33 16.97 -11.06
CA ILE A 125 10.24 17.40 -12.16
C ILE A 125 9.44 17.84 -13.38
N ALA A 126 8.41 17.07 -13.76
CA ALA A 126 7.58 17.39 -14.92
C ALA A 126 6.82 18.72 -14.74
N LEU A 127 6.24 18.94 -13.56
CA LEU A 127 5.45 20.14 -13.26
C LEU A 127 6.33 21.36 -13.01
N HIS A 128 7.49 21.22 -12.38
CA HIS A 128 8.40 22.33 -12.08
C HIS A 128 8.87 23.06 -13.34
N ARG A 129 8.92 22.36 -14.47
CA ARG A 129 9.20 22.99 -15.78
C ARG A 129 8.17 24.04 -16.18
N PHE A 130 6.90 23.85 -15.79
CA PHE A 130 5.78 24.76 -16.08
C PHE A 130 5.50 25.72 -14.94
N PHE A 131 5.81 25.34 -13.70
CA PHE A 131 5.55 26.09 -12.48
C PHE A 131 6.82 26.22 -11.61
N PRO A 132 7.77 27.11 -11.97
CA PRO A 132 9.06 27.23 -11.27
C PRO A 132 8.98 27.65 -9.79
N LYS A 133 7.84 28.22 -9.38
CA LYS A 133 7.58 28.65 -7.98
C LYS A 133 7.17 27.50 -7.05
N MET A 134 7.03 26.26 -7.54
CA MET A 134 6.73 25.11 -6.68
C MET A 134 7.85 24.85 -5.67
N GLN A 135 7.47 24.43 -4.47
CA GLN A 135 8.44 24.03 -3.44
C GLN A 135 9.34 22.93 -3.96
N LYS A 136 10.66 23.10 -3.78
CA LYS A 136 11.66 22.13 -4.24
C LYS A 136 11.48 20.80 -3.51
N ARG A 137 11.41 19.71 -4.28
CA ARG A 137 11.38 18.35 -3.75
C ARG A 137 12.73 17.70 -3.94
N GLU A 138 13.27 17.09 -2.88
CA GLU A 138 14.53 16.38 -2.94
C GLU A 138 14.36 15.02 -3.61
N ARG A 139 15.45 14.51 -4.19
CA ARG A 139 15.49 13.16 -4.75
C ARG A 139 15.36 12.13 -3.62
N PRO A 140 14.50 11.10 -3.78
CA PRO A 140 14.38 10.04 -2.79
C PRO A 140 15.71 9.38 -2.42
N ARG A 141 15.94 9.21 -1.13
CA ARG A 141 17.12 8.52 -0.57
C ARG A 141 16.64 7.59 0.53
N TYR A 142 17.13 6.36 0.56
CA TYR A 142 16.68 5.35 1.52
C TYR A 142 17.84 4.87 2.38
N ARG A 143 17.57 4.70 3.68
CA ARG A 143 18.39 3.89 4.58
C ARG A 143 17.68 2.56 4.76
N LEU A 144 18.36 1.45 4.57
CA LEU A 144 17.76 0.11 4.67
C LEU A 144 17.56 -0.30 6.14
N VAL A 145 18.52 0.04 6.99
CA VAL A 145 18.55 -0.25 8.43
C VAL A 145 18.98 0.99 9.21
#